data_aedebc88022e49c7c8da7d7211b04957
#
_entry.id   aedebc88022e49c7c8da7d7211b04957
#
_cell.length_a   1.000
_cell.length_b   1.000
_cell.length_c   1.000
_cell.angle_alpha   90.00
_cell.angle_beta   90.00
_cell.angle_gamma   90.00
#
_symmetry.space_group_name_H-M   'P 1'
#
loop_
_entity.id
_entity.type
_entity.pdbx_description
1 polymer ?
#
loop_
_entity_poly.entity_id
_entity_poly.type
_entity_poly.pdbx_seq_one_letter_code
_entity_poly.pdbx_strand_id
1 'polypeptide(L)'
;MFITEIFKSIQGEGTRAGLPCIFVRLTGCNLRCTWCDTAYAFHGGQKVSVDEVMERVESLNRRSDGGAGGVSLLELTGGEPLLQEEIYPLAERLLAGGYTVMIETSGERFVGRLPKEVIKIVDVKCPDSGEPETFEPRNLEALGANDEVKFVISSRKDYEFARDFSREHRLADRVREVLFSPVHDDPNGKWSGLEPRQLVEWMLEDGLQVRLGLQLHKIAWDPAMRGV
;
A
#
# COMPACT_ATOMS: atom_id res chain seq x y z
N MET A 1 -18.02 5.75 -6.99
CA MET A 1 -16.82 5.92 -6.17
C MET A 1 -16.13 7.24 -6.47
N PHE A 2 -15.27 7.73 -5.57
CA PHE A 2 -14.47 8.93 -5.79
C PHE A 2 -13.02 8.55 -6.03
N ILE A 3 -12.47 8.98 -7.16
CA ILE A 3 -11.11 8.65 -7.62
C ILE A 3 -10.26 9.92 -7.66
N THR A 4 -9.07 9.86 -7.10
CA THR A 4 -8.07 10.93 -7.19
C THR A 4 -7.30 10.84 -8.50
N GLU A 5 -6.79 9.65 -8.83
CA GLU A 5 -6.00 9.40 -10.04
C GLU A 5 -6.02 7.92 -10.44
N ILE A 6 -5.82 7.66 -11.72
CA ILE A 6 -5.55 6.33 -12.27
C ILE A 6 -4.35 6.48 -13.19
N PHE A 7 -3.27 5.75 -12.96
CA PHE A 7 -2.01 5.90 -13.68
C PHE A 7 -1.27 4.57 -13.80
N LYS A 8 -0.28 4.52 -14.69
CA LYS A 8 0.60 3.38 -14.91
C LYS A 8 2.03 3.75 -14.54
N SER A 9 2.64 2.94 -13.67
CA SER A 9 4.01 3.12 -13.20
C SER A 9 4.65 1.77 -12.89
N ILE A 10 5.64 1.76 -12.01
CA ILE A 10 6.16 0.55 -11.36
C ILE A 10 5.59 0.43 -9.96
N GLN A 11 5.37 -0.79 -9.48
CA GLN A 11 5.19 -1.01 -8.06
C GLN A 11 6.47 -0.63 -7.33
N GLY A 12 6.39 0.32 -6.42
CA GLY A 12 7.56 0.86 -5.71
C GLY A 12 7.91 0.08 -4.45
N GLU A 13 7.01 -0.77 -3.93
CA GLU A 13 7.11 -1.34 -2.60
C GLU A 13 6.76 -2.85 -2.59
N GLY A 14 7.02 -3.50 -1.44
CA GLY A 14 6.60 -4.87 -1.18
C GLY A 14 7.35 -5.93 -1.99
N THR A 15 6.75 -7.11 -2.09
CA THR A 15 7.37 -8.26 -2.78
C THR A 15 7.30 -8.15 -4.30
N ARG A 16 6.56 -7.17 -4.83
CA ARG A 16 6.39 -6.92 -6.27
C ARG A 16 7.07 -5.65 -6.75
N ALA A 17 7.92 -5.06 -5.91
CA ALA A 17 8.69 -3.87 -6.24
C ALA A 17 9.46 -4.04 -7.56
N GLY A 18 9.41 -3.02 -8.42
CA GLY A 18 10.03 -2.99 -9.74
C GLY A 18 9.15 -3.53 -10.88
N LEU A 19 8.02 -4.16 -10.62
CA LEU A 19 7.13 -4.62 -11.68
C LEU A 19 6.23 -3.50 -12.21
N PRO A 20 5.95 -3.45 -13.53
CA PRO A 20 4.93 -2.55 -14.08
C PRO A 20 3.59 -2.76 -13.40
N CYS A 21 2.93 -1.66 -12.98
CA CYS A 21 1.69 -1.69 -12.22
C CYS A 21 0.74 -0.57 -12.68
N ILE A 22 -0.56 -0.83 -12.67
CA ILE A 22 -1.59 0.19 -12.82
C ILE A 22 -2.14 0.48 -11.43
N PHE A 23 -2.18 1.77 -11.08
CA PHE A 23 -2.68 2.23 -9.80
C PHE A 23 -4.05 2.88 -9.95
N VAL A 24 -4.97 2.52 -9.07
CA VAL A 24 -6.26 3.19 -8.89
C VAL A 24 -6.28 3.78 -7.49
N ARG A 25 -6.10 5.10 -7.40
CA ARG A 25 -6.06 5.81 -6.13
C ARG A 25 -7.41 6.44 -5.81
N LEU A 26 -8.05 5.92 -4.77
CA LEU A 26 -9.32 6.41 -4.26
C LEU A 26 -9.12 7.67 -3.42
N THR A 27 -10.16 8.49 -3.38
CA THR A 27 -10.19 9.71 -2.57
C THR A 27 -10.81 9.44 -1.20
N GLY A 28 -10.29 10.12 -0.18
CA GLY A 28 -10.79 10.06 1.19
C GLY A 28 -9.96 9.18 2.09
N CYS A 29 -9.70 9.67 3.29
CA CYS A 29 -9.07 8.93 4.38
C CYS A 29 -9.61 9.48 5.70
N ASN A 30 -9.86 8.61 6.65
CA ASN A 30 -10.27 8.96 8.01
C ASN A 30 -9.10 9.14 8.97
N LEU A 31 -7.88 8.73 8.56
CA LEU A 31 -6.65 8.90 9.33
C LEU A 31 -5.89 10.17 8.93
N ARG A 32 -5.00 10.64 9.82
CA ARG A 32 -4.15 11.84 9.63
C ARG A 32 -2.72 11.55 10.06
N CYS A 33 -2.11 10.55 9.43
CA CYS A 33 -0.74 10.13 9.73
C CYS A 33 0.26 11.29 9.61
N THR A 34 1.23 11.35 10.52
CA THR A 34 2.26 12.40 10.61
C THR A 34 3.04 12.55 9.29
N TRP A 35 3.42 11.43 8.66
CA TRP A 35 4.21 11.39 7.44
C TRP A 35 3.42 10.94 6.21
N CYS A 36 2.14 11.35 6.12
CA CYS A 36 1.32 11.02 4.97
C CYS A 36 1.81 11.76 3.71
N ASP A 37 2.39 11.02 2.78
CA ASP A 37 2.87 11.55 1.50
C ASP A 37 1.75 11.69 0.45
N THR A 38 0.57 11.15 0.74
CA THR A 38 -0.59 11.13 -0.15
C THR A 38 -1.75 12.01 0.37
N ALA A 39 -1.47 12.99 1.22
CA ALA A 39 -2.48 13.89 1.79
C ALA A 39 -3.34 14.63 0.73
N TYR A 40 -2.85 14.76 -0.50
CA TYR A 40 -3.60 15.32 -1.61
C TYR A 40 -4.81 14.46 -2.02
N ALA A 41 -4.84 13.18 -1.66
CA ALA A 41 -5.97 12.28 -1.90
C ALA A 41 -7.07 12.37 -0.85
N PHE A 42 -6.93 13.21 0.18
CA PHE A 42 -7.98 13.36 1.20
C PHE A 42 -9.27 13.97 0.65
N HIS A 43 -9.16 14.83 -0.37
CA HIS A 43 -10.28 15.58 -0.94
C HIS A 43 -10.13 15.78 -2.45
N GLY A 44 -11.21 16.22 -3.10
CA GLY A 44 -11.13 16.74 -4.48
C GLY A 44 -11.19 15.71 -5.60
N GLY A 45 -11.41 14.43 -5.29
CA GLY A 45 -11.53 13.40 -6.33
C GLY A 45 -12.76 13.55 -7.22
N GLN A 46 -12.72 12.90 -8.38
CA GLN A 46 -13.84 12.83 -9.32
C GLN A 46 -14.76 11.67 -8.96
N LYS A 47 -16.09 11.92 -9.00
CA LYS A 47 -17.07 10.85 -8.89
C LYS A 47 -17.17 10.11 -10.21
N VAL A 48 -16.87 8.82 -10.20
CA VAL A 48 -16.93 7.94 -11.38
C VAL A 48 -17.62 6.62 -11.04
N SER A 49 -18.15 5.96 -12.03
CA SER A 49 -18.70 4.61 -11.92
C SER A 49 -17.57 3.56 -11.94
N VAL A 50 -17.90 2.32 -11.55
CA VAL A 50 -16.97 1.19 -11.67
C VAL A 50 -16.67 0.92 -13.16
N ASP A 51 -17.64 1.10 -14.06
CA ASP A 51 -17.44 0.95 -15.51
C ASP A 51 -16.40 1.93 -16.05
N GLU A 52 -16.51 3.21 -15.68
CA GLU A 52 -15.53 4.23 -16.08
C GLU A 52 -14.12 3.95 -15.53
N VAL A 53 -14.00 3.38 -14.33
CA VAL A 53 -12.68 2.94 -13.81
C VAL A 53 -12.11 1.81 -14.67
N MET A 54 -12.94 0.80 -15.00
CA MET A 54 -12.52 -0.32 -15.86
C MET A 54 -12.06 0.17 -17.23
N GLU A 55 -12.82 1.05 -17.89
CA GLU A 55 -12.47 1.64 -19.18
C GLU A 55 -11.12 2.39 -19.14
N ARG A 56 -10.88 3.18 -18.08
CA ARG A 56 -9.60 3.90 -17.89
C ARG A 56 -8.43 2.94 -17.68
N VAL A 57 -8.61 1.89 -16.87
CA VAL A 57 -7.61 0.84 -16.64
C VAL A 57 -7.26 0.14 -17.94
N GLU A 58 -8.25 -0.28 -18.71
CA GLU A 58 -8.06 -0.92 -20.01
C GLU A 58 -7.35 0.01 -21.01
N SER A 59 -7.73 1.29 -21.04
CA SER A 59 -7.08 2.29 -21.88
C SER A 59 -5.60 2.45 -21.56
N LEU A 60 -5.24 2.52 -20.29
CA LEU A 60 -3.83 2.59 -19.84
C LEU A 60 -3.04 1.31 -20.15
N ASN A 61 -3.72 0.17 -20.20
CA ASN A 61 -3.10 -1.12 -20.51
C ASN A 61 -2.96 -1.39 -22.00
N ARG A 62 -3.54 -0.57 -22.90
CA ARG A 62 -3.35 -0.72 -24.36
C ARG A 62 -1.92 -0.35 -24.75
N ARG A 63 -1.37 -1.09 -25.70
CA ARG A 63 -0.10 -0.76 -26.32
C ARG A 63 -0.31 0.31 -27.41
N SER A 64 0.77 1.01 -27.76
CA SER A 64 0.76 2.01 -28.82
C SER A 64 0.41 1.43 -30.21
N ASP A 65 0.62 0.14 -30.42
CA ASP A 65 0.26 -0.58 -31.65
C ASP A 65 -1.21 -1.08 -31.65
N GLY A 66 -2.00 -0.73 -30.62
CA GLY A 66 -3.40 -1.13 -30.46
C GLY A 66 -3.59 -2.54 -29.87
N GLY A 67 -2.53 -3.27 -29.63
CA GLY A 67 -2.58 -4.59 -28.99
C GLY A 67 -2.90 -4.54 -27.49
N ALA A 68 -3.24 -5.69 -26.91
CA ALA A 68 -3.40 -5.84 -25.47
C ALA A 68 -2.08 -5.50 -24.77
N GLY A 69 -2.14 -4.70 -23.70
CA GLY A 69 -0.97 -4.37 -22.87
C GLY A 69 -0.50 -5.56 -22.04
N GLY A 70 0.77 -5.50 -21.64
CA GLY A 70 1.41 -6.56 -20.84
C GLY A 70 1.36 -6.33 -19.33
N VAL A 71 0.68 -5.29 -18.84
CA VAL A 71 0.61 -5.02 -17.40
C VAL A 71 -0.55 -5.78 -16.79
N SER A 72 -0.23 -6.82 -16.04
CA SER A 72 -1.20 -7.66 -15.34
C SER A 72 -1.38 -7.28 -13.86
N LEU A 73 -0.44 -6.51 -13.30
CA LEU A 73 -0.49 -6.08 -11.89
C LEU A 73 -1.27 -4.79 -11.76
N LEU A 74 -2.19 -4.75 -10.80
CA LEU A 74 -2.99 -3.58 -10.49
C LEU A 74 -3.08 -3.40 -8.98
N GLU A 75 -2.91 -2.15 -8.52
CA GLU A 75 -3.06 -1.80 -7.11
C GLU A 75 -4.20 -0.83 -6.89
N LEU A 76 -5.09 -1.23 -5.99
CA LEU A 76 -6.11 -0.39 -5.38
C LEU A 76 -5.51 0.27 -4.15
N THR A 77 -5.47 1.59 -4.12
CA THR A 77 -4.87 2.35 -3.02
C THR A 77 -5.65 3.66 -2.82
N GLY A 78 -5.11 4.60 -2.11
CA GLY A 78 -5.77 5.90 -2.00
C GLY A 78 -5.34 6.70 -0.80
N GLY A 79 -6.33 7.32 -0.15
CA GLY A 79 -6.30 7.60 1.26
C GLY A 79 -6.54 6.28 2.02
N GLU A 80 -7.82 5.94 2.27
CA GLU A 80 -8.19 4.59 2.73
C GLU A 80 -9.23 4.00 1.75
N PRO A 81 -8.83 3.01 0.91
CA PRO A 81 -9.71 2.51 -0.14
C PRO A 81 -10.95 1.78 0.39
N LEU A 82 -10.86 1.17 1.57
CA LEU A 82 -11.97 0.41 2.17
C LEU A 82 -13.08 1.30 2.77
N LEU A 83 -12.97 2.62 2.69
CA LEU A 83 -14.05 3.54 3.03
C LEU A 83 -15.17 3.57 1.98
N GLN A 84 -14.91 3.15 0.76
CA GLN A 84 -15.87 3.19 -0.34
C GLN A 84 -16.36 1.79 -0.68
N GLU A 85 -17.69 1.57 -0.56
CA GLU A 85 -18.30 0.25 -0.78
C GLU A 85 -18.09 -0.28 -2.21
N GLU A 86 -17.95 0.60 -3.19
CA GLU A 86 -17.71 0.21 -4.59
C GLU A 86 -16.34 -0.45 -4.83
N ILE A 87 -15.43 -0.45 -3.82
CA ILE A 87 -14.13 -1.13 -3.90
C ILE A 87 -14.29 -2.65 -4.08
N TYR A 88 -15.31 -3.24 -3.45
CA TYR A 88 -15.54 -4.68 -3.50
C TYR A 88 -15.94 -5.15 -4.90
N PRO A 89 -17.01 -4.61 -5.53
CA PRO A 89 -17.35 -4.98 -6.90
C PRO A 89 -16.27 -4.57 -7.91
N LEU A 90 -15.50 -3.50 -7.68
CA LEU A 90 -14.36 -3.15 -8.52
C LEU A 90 -13.29 -4.24 -8.48
N ALA A 91 -12.89 -4.70 -7.28
CA ALA A 91 -11.90 -5.75 -7.10
C ALA A 91 -12.32 -7.06 -7.80
N GLU A 92 -13.59 -7.47 -7.65
CA GLU A 92 -14.14 -8.65 -8.32
C GLU A 92 -14.04 -8.53 -9.85
N ARG A 93 -14.40 -7.37 -10.40
CA ARG A 93 -14.35 -7.13 -11.86
C ARG A 93 -12.94 -7.12 -12.42
N LEU A 94 -12.00 -6.55 -11.68
CA LEU A 94 -10.58 -6.53 -12.06
C LEU A 94 -10.00 -7.95 -12.06
N LEU A 95 -10.31 -8.76 -11.05
CA LEU A 95 -9.95 -10.18 -11.02
C LEU A 95 -10.54 -10.95 -12.21
N ALA A 96 -11.84 -10.74 -12.50
CA ALA A 96 -12.51 -11.35 -13.64
C ALA A 96 -11.91 -10.89 -14.99
N GLY A 97 -11.36 -9.68 -15.04
CA GLY A 97 -10.61 -9.14 -16.18
C GLY A 97 -9.18 -9.70 -16.32
N GLY A 98 -8.77 -10.62 -15.44
CA GLY A 98 -7.46 -11.30 -15.50
C GLY A 98 -6.31 -10.53 -14.85
N TYR A 99 -6.59 -9.46 -14.09
CA TYR A 99 -5.56 -8.74 -13.36
C TYR A 99 -5.17 -9.47 -12.07
N THR A 100 -3.89 -9.40 -11.71
CA THR A 100 -3.44 -9.65 -10.35
C THR A 100 -3.72 -8.39 -9.54
N VAL A 101 -4.71 -8.45 -8.65
CA VAL A 101 -5.19 -7.29 -7.89
C VAL A 101 -4.55 -7.25 -6.52
N MET A 102 -3.93 -6.12 -6.20
CA MET A 102 -3.44 -5.78 -4.88
C MET A 102 -4.30 -4.67 -4.27
N ILE A 103 -4.32 -4.58 -2.95
CA ILE A 103 -4.90 -3.46 -2.21
C ILE A 103 -3.97 -3.06 -1.08
N GLU A 104 -3.63 -1.78 -1.01
CA GLU A 104 -2.93 -1.20 0.13
C GLU A 104 -3.92 -0.44 1.01
N THR A 105 -3.98 -0.82 2.30
CA THR A 105 -4.91 -0.28 3.29
C THR A 105 -4.21 0.00 4.62
N SER A 106 -4.69 0.97 5.36
CA SER A 106 -4.20 1.30 6.70
C SER A 106 -4.46 0.21 7.75
N GLY A 107 -5.20 -0.85 7.41
CA GLY A 107 -5.53 -1.92 8.34
C GLY A 107 -6.58 -1.56 9.41
N GLU A 108 -7.10 -0.35 9.38
CA GLU A 108 -8.16 0.12 10.29
C GLU A 108 -9.53 -0.46 9.94
N ARG A 109 -9.72 -0.88 8.67
CA ARG A 109 -10.94 -1.54 8.20
C ARG A 109 -10.74 -3.04 8.06
N PHE A 110 -11.84 -3.77 8.24
CA PHE A 110 -11.81 -5.23 8.10
C PHE A 110 -11.63 -5.66 6.64
N VAL A 111 -10.50 -6.34 6.35
CA VAL A 111 -10.12 -6.77 5.00
C VAL A 111 -10.80 -8.06 4.55
N GLY A 112 -11.43 -8.81 5.46
CA GLY A 112 -12.01 -10.13 5.16
C GLY A 112 -13.25 -10.10 4.26
N ARG A 113 -13.75 -8.93 3.88
CA ARG A 113 -14.80 -8.75 2.86
C ARG A 113 -14.27 -8.77 1.42
N LEU A 114 -12.97 -8.59 1.23
CA LEU A 114 -12.33 -8.66 -0.08
C LEU A 114 -12.31 -10.10 -0.60
N PRO A 115 -12.38 -10.31 -1.94
CA PRO A 115 -12.10 -11.61 -2.52
C PRO A 115 -10.76 -12.17 -2.04
N LYS A 116 -10.68 -13.48 -1.85
CA LYS A 116 -9.47 -14.15 -1.33
C LYS A 116 -8.26 -14.01 -2.27
N GLU A 117 -8.52 -13.86 -3.55
CA GLU A 117 -7.54 -13.67 -4.62
C GLU A 117 -6.88 -12.29 -4.60
N VAL A 118 -7.52 -11.30 -3.98
CA VAL A 118 -6.93 -9.98 -3.78
C VAL A 118 -5.80 -10.08 -2.77
N ILE A 119 -4.64 -9.59 -3.15
CA ILE A 119 -3.46 -9.54 -2.31
C ILE A 119 -3.56 -8.29 -1.42
N LYS A 120 -3.60 -8.48 -0.12
CA LYS A 120 -3.76 -7.41 0.85
C LYS A 120 -2.40 -6.99 1.38
N ILE A 121 -2.08 -5.72 1.27
CA ILE A 121 -0.92 -5.08 1.91
C ILE A 121 -1.49 -4.23 3.04
N VAL A 122 -1.33 -4.70 4.26
CA VAL A 122 -1.94 -4.07 5.44
C VAL A 122 -0.87 -3.33 6.24
N ASP A 123 -1.00 -2.01 6.28
CA ASP A 123 -0.08 -1.12 6.99
C ASP A 123 -0.53 -0.94 8.46
N VAL A 124 0.17 -1.60 9.36
CA VAL A 124 -0.03 -1.47 10.81
C VAL A 124 0.64 -0.20 11.29
N LYS A 125 -0.16 0.76 11.77
CA LYS A 125 0.33 2.08 12.16
C LYS A 125 1.17 2.01 13.43
N CYS A 126 2.42 2.47 13.30
CA CYS A 126 3.37 2.54 14.41
C CYS A 126 3.05 3.70 15.37
N PRO A 127 3.58 3.69 16.60
CA PRO A 127 3.27 4.68 17.63
C PRO A 127 3.48 6.15 17.23
N ASP A 128 4.55 6.45 16.48
CA ASP A 128 4.87 7.83 16.10
C ASP A 128 4.15 8.29 14.83
N SER A 129 3.34 7.40 14.21
CA SER A 129 2.52 7.74 13.03
C SER A 129 1.44 8.78 13.30
N GLY A 130 1.12 9.05 14.56
CA GLY A 130 -0.01 9.89 14.98
C GLY A 130 -1.36 9.15 15.01
N GLU A 131 -1.41 7.92 14.51
CA GLU A 131 -2.61 7.08 14.42
C GLU A 131 -2.39 5.67 15.04
N PRO A 132 -1.79 5.58 16.25
CA PRO A 132 -1.57 4.29 16.88
C PRO A 132 -2.91 3.62 17.25
N GLU A 133 -2.87 2.32 17.48
CA GLU A 133 -4.02 1.52 17.96
C GLU A 133 -5.25 1.51 17.01
N THR A 134 -5.06 1.89 15.73
CA THR A 134 -6.15 1.89 14.75
C THR A 134 -6.33 0.53 14.06
N PHE A 135 -5.41 -0.40 14.21
CA PHE A 135 -5.47 -1.70 13.55
C PHE A 135 -6.70 -2.51 13.97
N GLU A 136 -7.45 -3.02 12.99
CA GLU A 136 -8.60 -3.92 13.21
C GLU A 136 -8.09 -5.35 13.50
N PRO A 137 -8.21 -5.87 14.74
CA PRO A 137 -7.59 -7.15 15.13
C PRO A 137 -8.05 -8.36 14.34
N ARG A 138 -9.31 -8.35 13.81
CA ARG A 138 -9.84 -9.45 12.97
C ARG A 138 -9.07 -9.61 11.66
N ASN A 139 -8.30 -8.61 11.25
CA ASN A 139 -7.44 -8.71 10.08
C ASN A 139 -6.38 -9.79 10.24
N LEU A 140 -5.90 -10.06 11.46
CA LEU A 140 -4.95 -11.16 11.73
C LEU A 140 -5.48 -12.53 11.30
N GLU A 141 -6.79 -12.75 11.39
CA GLU A 141 -7.43 -14.01 10.98
C GLU A 141 -7.77 -14.01 9.47
N ALA A 142 -7.97 -12.83 8.88
CA ALA A 142 -8.35 -12.66 7.48
C ALA A 142 -7.14 -12.68 6.53
N LEU A 143 -5.94 -12.41 7.03
CA LEU A 143 -4.69 -12.43 6.27
C LEU A 143 -4.19 -13.85 6.04
N GLY A 144 -3.57 -14.09 4.88
CA GLY A 144 -3.06 -15.39 4.47
C GLY A 144 -1.72 -15.31 3.72
N ALA A 145 -1.27 -16.46 3.23
CA ALA A 145 0.06 -16.67 2.64
C ALA A 145 0.38 -15.83 1.38
N ASN A 146 -0.59 -15.12 0.82
CA ASN A 146 -0.37 -14.21 -0.31
C ASN A 146 -0.30 -12.74 0.12
N ASP A 147 -0.69 -12.44 1.34
CA ASP A 147 -0.83 -11.08 1.87
C ASP A 147 0.48 -10.59 2.50
N GLU A 148 0.60 -9.29 2.66
CA GLU A 148 1.78 -8.63 3.23
C GLU A 148 1.34 -7.76 4.40
N VAL A 149 2.16 -7.68 5.44
CA VAL A 149 1.99 -6.72 6.55
C VAL A 149 3.13 -5.73 6.51
N LYS A 150 2.79 -4.45 6.52
CA LYS A 150 3.75 -3.35 6.43
C LYS A 150 3.75 -2.53 7.72
N PHE A 151 4.94 -2.11 8.12
CA PHE A 151 5.18 -1.14 9.19
C PHE A 151 6.04 -0.01 8.64
N VAL A 152 5.56 1.23 8.75
CA VAL A 152 6.31 2.41 8.37
C VAL A 152 6.96 2.99 9.62
N ILE A 153 8.29 3.02 9.65
CA ILE A 153 9.12 3.19 10.86
C ILE A 153 9.88 4.51 10.77
N SER A 154 9.69 5.39 11.76
CA SER A 154 10.37 6.68 11.86
C SER A 154 11.42 6.71 12.97
N SER A 155 11.32 5.80 13.95
CA SER A 155 12.13 5.85 15.19
C SER A 155 12.43 4.46 15.73
N ARG A 156 13.31 4.40 16.74
CA ARG A 156 13.57 3.16 17.48
C ARG A 156 12.31 2.64 18.17
N LYS A 157 11.44 3.51 18.67
CA LYS A 157 10.18 3.16 19.31
C LYS A 157 9.23 2.46 18.32
N ASP A 158 9.11 2.99 17.09
CA ASP A 158 8.32 2.36 16.02
C ASP A 158 8.88 0.99 15.64
N TYR A 159 10.22 0.88 15.55
CA TYR A 159 10.89 -0.38 15.26
C TYR A 159 10.60 -1.44 16.32
N GLU A 160 10.73 -1.08 17.61
CA GLU A 160 10.46 -2.00 18.72
C GLU A 160 9.01 -2.46 18.73
N PHE A 161 8.06 -1.56 18.49
CA PHE A 161 6.66 -1.88 18.33
C PHE A 161 6.44 -2.86 17.16
N ALA A 162 6.98 -2.57 15.98
CA ALA A 162 6.82 -3.40 14.79
C ALA A 162 7.40 -4.81 14.98
N ARG A 163 8.59 -4.89 15.60
CA ARG A 163 9.25 -6.14 15.98
C ARG A 163 8.39 -6.97 16.94
N ASP A 164 7.94 -6.35 18.03
CA ASP A 164 7.21 -7.04 19.09
C ASP A 164 5.82 -7.47 18.60
N PHE A 165 5.11 -6.64 17.86
CA PHE A 165 3.85 -6.98 17.20
C PHE A 165 4.03 -8.15 16.22
N SER A 166 5.09 -8.14 15.41
CA SER A 166 5.39 -9.21 14.46
C SER A 166 5.65 -10.55 15.15
N ARG A 167 6.37 -10.54 16.27
CA ARG A 167 6.66 -11.73 17.08
C ARG A 167 5.43 -12.24 17.81
N GLU A 168 4.69 -11.37 18.49
CA GLU A 168 3.49 -11.70 19.26
C GLU A 168 2.44 -12.39 18.37
N HIS A 169 2.21 -11.83 17.19
CA HIS A 169 1.21 -12.36 16.25
C HIS A 169 1.77 -13.39 15.26
N ARG A 170 3.08 -13.73 15.36
CA ARG A 170 3.74 -14.70 14.50
C ARG A 170 3.49 -14.42 13.02
N LEU A 171 3.64 -13.17 12.61
CA LEU A 171 3.29 -12.73 11.26
C LEU A 171 4.06 -13.47 10.17
N ALA A 172 5.34 -13.79 10.38
CA ALA A 172 6.16 -14.53 9.44
C ALA A 172 5.62 -15.93 9.09
N ASP A 173 4.81 -16.53 9.96
CA ASP A 173 4.18 -17.83 9.74
C ASP A 173 2.82 -17.72 9.02
N ARG A 174 2.27 -16.51 8.91
CA ARG A 174 0.89 -16.28 8.45
C ARG A 174 0.82 -15.63 7.08
N VAL A 175 1.69 -14.66 6.84
CA VAL A 175 1.67 -13.84 5.62
C VAL A 175 2.86 -14.17 4.72
N ARG A 176 2.77 -13.72 3.47
CA ARG A 176 3.86 -13.88 2.52
C ARG A 176 5.11 -13.13 2.95
N GLU A 177 4.95 -11.92 3.48
CA GLU A 177 6.08 -11.10 3.87
C GLU A 177 5.67 -10.07 4.93
N VAL A 178 6.60 -9.77 5.82
CA VAL A 178 6.51 -8.64 6.75
C VAL A 178 7.50 -7.57 6.28
N LEU A 179 7.00 -6.37 6.04
CA LEU A 179 7.75 -5.26 5.47
C LEU A 179 8.07 -4.22 6.56
N PHE A 180 9.35 -3.92 6.75
CA PHE A 180 9.81 -2.80 7.56
C PHE A 180 10.30 -1.69 6.64
N SER A 181 9.57 -0.59 6.57
CA SER A 181 9.81 0.51 5.65
C SER A 181 10.22 1.75 6.41
N PRO A 182 11.42 2.33 6.16
CA PRO A 182 11.80 3.58 6.80
C PRO A 182 10.95 4.72 6.25
N VAL A 183 10.53 5.64 7.11
CA VAL A 183 9.92 6.91 6.68
C VAL A 183 10.90 7.64 5.79
N HIS A 184 10.46 8.09 4.62
CA HIS A 184 11.24 8.94 3.72
C HIS A 184 11.18 10.40 4.19
N ASP A 185 12.28 11.16 4.03
CA ASP A 185 12.28 12.60 4.28
C ASP A 185 11.18 13.31 3.48
N ASP A 186 10.45 14.22 4.11
CA ASP A 186 9.56 15.11 3.34
C ASP A 186 10.39 16.11 2.55
N PRO A 187 10.21 16.21 1.22
CA PRO A 187 10.98 17.13 0.39
C PRO A 187 10.76 18.60 0.77
N ASN A 188 9.70 18.91 1.52
CA ASN A 188 9.40 20.26 2.03
C ASN A 188 9.79 20.46 3.51
N GLY A 189 10.40 19.46 4.12
CA GLY A 189 10.91 19.52 5.50
C GLY A 189 9.85 19.48 6.60
N LYS A 190 8.66 18.94 6.34
CA LYS A 190 7.61 18.80 7.35
C LYS A 190 7.94 17.76 8.41
N TRP A 191 8.64 16.71 8.02
CA TRP A 191 9.16 15.65 8.91
C TRP A 191 10.50 15.13 8.39
N SER A 192 11.29 14.60 9.30
CA SER A 192 12.53 13.88 8.97
C SER A 192 12.24 12.40 8.82
N GLY A 193 12.90 11.77 7.86
CA GLY A 193 12.87 10.33 7.65
C GLY A 193 13.77 9.57 8.60
N LEU A 194 13.77 8.26 8.44
CA LEU A 194 14.73 7.35 9.08
C LEU A 194 15.73 6.86 8.02
N GLU A 195 17.00 6.99 8.30
CA GLU A 195 18.04 6.46 7.42
C GLU A 195 17.88 4.95 7.22
N PRO A 196 17.72 4.46 5.98
CA PRO A 196 17.50 3.03 5.71
C PRO A 196 18.58 2.13 6.31
N ARG A 197 19.84 2.61 6.31
CA ARG A 197 20.96 1.89 6.93
C ARG A 197 20.72 1.63 8.42
N GLN A 198 20.20 2.60 9.15
CA GLN A 198 19.95 2.46 10.58
C GLN A 198 18.88 1.39 10.86
N LEU A 199 17.82 1.38 10.06
CA LEU A 199 16.79 0.35 10.15
C LEU A 199 17.37 -1.06 9.87
N VAL A 200 18.21 -1.18 8.84
CA VAL A 200 18.89 -2.45 8.51
C VAL A 200 19.78 -2.92 9.67
N GLU A 201 20.55 -2.02 10.29
CA GLU A 201 21.41 -2.35 11.44
C GLU A 201 20.58 -2.94 12.60
N TRP A 202 19.41 -2.36 12.90
CA TRP A 202 18.50 -2.89 13.94
C TRP A 202 17.91 -4.26 13.55
N MET A 203 17.51 -4.43 12.29
CA MET A 203 16.97 -5.71 11.79
C MET A 203 18.00 -6.83 11.90
N LEU A 204 19.27 -6.55 11.55
CA LEU A 204 20.38 -7.49 11.62
C LEU A 204 20.76 -7.83 13.06
N GLU A 205 20.80 -6.83 13.96
CA GLU A 205 21.06 -7.00 15.39
C GLU A 205 20.05 -7.95 16.04
N ASP A 206 18.76 -7.80 15.71
CA ASP A 206 17.68 -8.62 16.26
C ASP A 206 17.46 -9.95 15.52
N GLY A 207 18.16 -10.17 14.39
CA GLY A 207 18.06 -11.38 13.56
C GLY A 207 16.65 -11.61 13.01
N LEU A 208 15.94 -10.50 12.67
CA LEU A 208 14.55 -10.57 12.21
C LEU A 208 14.43 -11.13 10.80
N GLN A 209 13.46 -12.02 10.62
CA GLN A 209 13.05 -12.52 9.30
C GLN A 209 11.95 -11.61 8.73
N VAL A 210 12.35 -10.37 8.37
CA VAL A 210 11.49 -9.36 7.76
C VAL A 210 12.22 -8.73 6.58
N ARG A 211 11.48 -8.16 5.65
CA ARG A 211 12.03 -7.50 4.46
C ARG A 211 12.15 -6.00 4.66
N LEU A 212 13.30 -5.42 4.32
CA LEU A 212 13.43 -3.99 4.14
C LEU A 212 12.56 -3.53 2.96
N GLY A 213 11.61 -2.64 3.22
CA GLY A 213 10.77 -2.00 2.20
C GLY A 213 11.34 -0.63 1.82
N LEU A 214 11.78 -0.45 0.59
CA LEU A 214 12.13 0.87 0.06
C LEU A 214 11.05 1.34 -0.92
N GLN A 215 10.94 2.65 -1.09
CA GLN A 215 10.03 3.26 -2.05
C GLN A 215 10.79 3.53 -3.36
N LEU A 216 10.87 2.52 -4.24
CA LEU A 216 11.66 2.60 -5.48
C LEU A 216 11.22 3.74 -6.40
N HIS A 217 9.94 4.10 -6.40
CA HIS A 217 9.43 5.24 -7.16
C HIS A 217 10.07 6.56 -6.72
N LYS A 218 10.39 6.74 -5.44
CA LYS A 218 11.08 7.93 -4.92
C LYS A 218 12.59 7.95 -5.24
N ILE A 219 13.14 6.83 -5.71
CA ILE A 219 14.52 6.74 -6.22
C ILE A 219 14.56 6.99 -7.73
N ALA A 220 13.53 6.48 -8.45
CA ALA A 220 13.45 6.58 -9.90
C ALA A 220 12.99 7.95 -10.40
N TRP A 221 12.15 8.63 -9.63
CA TRP A 221 11.59 9.95 -9.93
C TRP A 221 11.81 10.93 -8.78
N ASP A 222 11.46 12.19 -9.02
CA ASP A 222 11.41 13.19 -7.95
C ASP A 222 10.42 12.74 -6.88
N PRO A 223 10.83 12.71 -5.59
CA PRO A 223 9.96 12.25 -4.50
C PRO A 223 8.62 13.01 -4.35
N ALA A 224 8.54 14.23 -4.90
CA ALA A 224 7.31 15.04 -4.90
C ALA A 224 6.43 14.80 -6.14
N MET A 225 6.88 14.01 -7.11
CA MET A 225 6.14 13.75 -8.35
C MET A 225 4.92 12.87 -8.07
N ARG A 226 3.80 13.19 -8.75
CA ARG A 226 2.55 12.42 -8.66
C ARG A 226 2.31 11.64 -9.95
N GLY A 227 1.59 10.53 -9.84
CA GLY A 227 1.24 9.69 -10.99
C GLY A 227 2.42 8.90 -11.57
N VAL A 228 3.42 8.61 -10.75
CA VAL A 228 4.65 7.87 -11.10
C VAL A 228 4.86 6.70 -10.16
#